data_88434c75b348b167f7f3a5d6f172573b
#
_entry.id   88434c75b348b167f7f3a5d6f172573b
#
_cell.length_a   1.000
_cell.length_b   1.000
_cell.length_c   1.000
_cell.angle_alpha   90.00
_cell.angle_beta   90.00
_cell.angle_gamma   90.00
#
_symmetry.space_group_name_H-M   'P 1'
#
loop_
_entity.id
_entity.type
_entity.pdbx_description
1 polymer ?
#
loop_
_entity_poly.entity_id
_entity_poly.type
_entity_poly.pdbx_seq_one_letter_code
_entity_poly.pdbx_strand_id
1 'polypeptide(L)'
;MALKIRLARAGSKKRPYYHIVVADVRSPRDGRFIEQLGAWNPMLPKDGERVKINEERVKHWLSNGALPTDRVARFLADAGLVTREARSNPTKAVPGKKAQERIAAAKQAEEAAAAKAAEAAAAAEAPAEAPAEAAAEE
;
A
#
# COMPACT_ATOMS: atom_id res chain seq x y z
N MET A 1 -14.79 -17.11 23.67
CA MET A 1 -14.86 -15.63 23.65
C MET A 1 -14.28 -15.16 22.33
N ALA A 2 -14.97 -14.23 21.63
CA ALA A 2 -14.44 -13.68 20.38
C ALA A 2 -13.64 -12.41 20.68
N LEU A 3 -12.33 -12.45 20.41
CA LEU A 3 -11.42 -11.33 20.62
C LEU A 3 -11.30 -10.49 19.35
N LYS A 4 -11.31 -9.18 19.51
CA LYS A 4 -11.06 -8.24 18.41
C LYS A 4 -9.96 -7.24 18.74
N ILE A 5 -9.13 -6.96 17.75
CA ILE A 5 -8.19 -5.84 17.79
C ILE A 5 -8.93 -4.64 17.20
N ARG A 6 -9.16 -3.62 18.04
CA ARG A 6 -9.98 -2.47 17.67
C ARG A 6 -9.40 -1.15 18.19
N LEU A 7 -9.98 -0.05 17.75
CA LEU A 7 -9.65 1.28 18.25
C LEU A 7 -10.57 1.66 19.41
N ALA A 8 -9.99 2.06 20.52
CA ALA A 8 -10.65 2.76 21.63
C ALA A 8 -10.34 4.25 21.51
N ARG A 9 -11.34 5.10 21.65
CA ARG A 9 -11.14 6.55 21.55
C ARG A 9 -10.67 7.09 22.89
N ALA A 10 -9.62 7.90 22.82
CA ALA A 10 -9.11 8.72 23.90
C ALA A 10 -8.98 10.18 23.42
N GLY A 11 -8.43 11.04 24.25
CA GLY A 11 -8.24 12.45 23.94
C GLY A 11 -9.47 13.31 24.21
N SER A 12 -9.33 14.60 23.97
CA SER A 12 -10.34 15.60 24.26
C SER A 12 -11.28 15.88 23.08
N LYS A 13 -12.30 16.75 23.29
CA LYS A 13 -13.16 17.29 22.25
C LYS A 13 -12.30 17.99 21.19
N LYS A 14 -12.53 17.71 19.91
CA LYS A 14 -11.77 18.22 18.74
C LYS A 14 -10.31 17.76 18.64
N ARG A 15 -9.76 17.00 19.58
CA ARG A 15 -8.42 16.39 19.50
C ARG A 15 -8.51 14.88 19.74
N PRO A 16 -9.00 14.12 18.75
CA PRO A 16 -9.13 12.67 18.87
C PRO A 16 -7.75 12.01 18.92
N TYR A 17 -7.64 11.03 19.79
CA TYR A 17 -6.52 10.11 19.90
C TYR A 17 -7.07 8.70 20.07
N TYR A 18 -6.44 7.70 19.53
CA TYR A 18 -6.95 6.34 19.57
C TYR A 18 -5.90 5.38 20.08
N HIS A 19 -6.31 4.51 20.99
CA HIS A 19 -5.53 3.35 21.40
C HIS A 19 -5.93 2.15 20.55
N ILE A 20 -4.94 1.38 20.09
CA ILE A 20 -5.14 0.09 19.45
C ILE A 20 -5.15 -0.93 20.57
N VAL A 21 -6.27 -1.59 20.79
CA VAL A 21 -6.48 -2.47 21.92
C VAL A 21 -7.07 -3.82 21.52
N VAL A 22 -6.75 -4.84 22.30
CA VAL A 22 -7.42 -6.15 22.25
C VAL A 22 -8.55 -6.15 23.29
N ALA A 23 -9.75 -6.44 22.85
CA ALA A 23 -10.91 -6.50 23.73
C ALA A 23 -11.90 -7.57 23.26
N ASP A 24 -12.77 -8.01 24.18
CA ASP A 24 -13.92 -8.83 23.85
C ASP A 24 -14.89 -8.05 22.94
N VAL A 25 -15.47 -8.75 21.97
CA VAL A 25 -16.47 -8.20 21.03
C VAL A 25 -17.65 -7.55 21.74
N ARG A 26 -18.05 -8.11 22.89
CA ARG A 26 -19.18 -7.62 23.69
C ARG A 26 -18.90 -6.37 24.50
N SER A 27 -17.62 -6.04 24.75
CA SER A 27 -17.23 -4.87 25.52
C SER A 27 -17.54 -3.57 24.73
N PRO A 28 -17.98 -2.48 25.38
CA PRO A 28 -18.18 -1.19 24.73
C PRO A 28 -16.86 -0.66 24.17
N ARG A 29 -16.93 0.25 23.19
CA ARG A 29 -15.76 0.75 22.44
C ARG A 29 -14.63 1.26 23.34
N ASP A 30 -14.95 2.06 24.32
CA ASP A 30 -14.01 2.72 25.24
C ASP A 30 -14.01 2.08 26.62
N GLY A 31 -14.59 0.87 26.74
CA GLY A 31 -14.66 0.11 27.98
C GLY A 31 -13.40 -0.70 28.28
N ARG A 32 -13.55 -1.70 29.14
CA ARG A 32 -12.45 -2.59 29.53
C ARG A 32 -11.84 -3.29 28.31
N PHE A 33 -10.56 -3.27 28.21
CA PHE A 33 -9.76 -3.99 27.24
C PHE A 33 -8.75 -4.92 27.96
N ILE A 34 -8.21 -5.88 27.24
CA ILE A 34 -7.26 -6.88 27.77
C ILE A 34 -5.84 -6.29 27.72
N GLU A 35 -5.45 -5.78 26.57
CA GLU A 35 -4.11 -5.25 26.35
C GLU A 35 -4.14 -4.10 25.32
N GLN A 36 -3.25 -3.13 25.52
CA GLN A 36 -3.01 -2.06 24.56
C GLN A 36 -1.80 -2.42 23.68
N LEU A 37 -2.02 -2.51 22.37
CA LEU A 37 -1.01 -2.88 21.39
C LEU A 37 -0.31 -1.68 20.74
N GLY A 38 -0.92 -0.51 20.86
CA GLY A 38 -0.38 0.67 20.22
C GLY A 38 -1.31 1.87 20.31
N ALA A 39 -1.00 2.86 19.47
CA ALA A 39 -1.73 4.12 19.41
C ALA A 39 -1.79 4.66 17.98
N TRP A 40 -2.86 5.41 17.70
CA TRP A 40 -3.03 6.13 16.44
C TRP A 40 -3.42 7.58 16.71
N ASN A 41 -2.61 8.50 16.18
CA ASN A 41 -2.87 9.94 16.26
C ASN A 41 -3.25 10.50 14.88
N PRO A 42 -4.54 10.78 14.61
CA PRO A 42 -4.97 11.34 13.33
C PRO A 42 -4.59 12.81 13.13
N MET A 43 -4.19 13.52 14.18
CA MET A 43 -3.88 14.95 14.13
C MET A 43 -2.46 15.24 13.60
N LEU A 44 -1.59 14.23 13.59
CA LEU A 44 -0.26 14.39 13.00
C LEU A 44 -0.34 14.52 11.47
N PRO A 45 0.61 15.21 10.82
CA PRO A 45 0.69 15.30 9.37
C PRO A 45 0.83 13.90 8.75
N LYS A 46 0.46 13.75 7.47
CA LYS A 46 0.46 12.45 6.79
C LYS A 46 1.86 11.84 6.69
N ASP A 47 2.87 12.68 6.62
CA ASP A 47 4.28 12.30 6.51
C ASP A 47 4.91 11.92 7.87
N GLY A 48 4.18 12.13 8.98
CA GLY A 48 4.62 11.78 10.32
C GLY A 48 4.17 10.39 10.76
N GLU A 49 4.84 9.86 11.76
CA GLU A 49 4.52 8.57 12.37
C GLU A 49 3.18 8.64 13.12
N ARG A 50 2.08 8.44 12.38
CA ARG A 50 0.72 8.50 12.92
C ARG A 50 0.33 7.29 13.75
N VAL A 51 0.94 6.15 13.47
CA VAL A 51 0.58 4.84 14.02
C VAL A 51 1.80 4.26 14.69
N LYS A 52 1.70 3.99 15.99
CA LYS A 52 2.71 3.27 16.77
C LYS A 52 2.12 1.93 17.16
N ILE A 53 2.78 0.83 16.78
CA ILE A 53 2.30 -0.53 16.99
C ILE A 53 3.44 -1.37 17.57
N ASN A 54 3.12 -2.17 18.58
CA ASN A 54 4.00 -3.22 19.06
C ASN A 54 3.74 -4.49 18.23
N GLU A 55 4.62 -4.76 17.27
CA GLU A 55 4.47 -5.84 16.30
C GLU A 55 4.46 -7.22 16.95
N GLU A 56 5.32 -7.43 17.96
CA GLU A 56 5.43 -8.72 18.65
C GLU A 56 4.11 -9.09 19.33
N ARG A 57 3.52 -8.11 20.05
CA ARG A 57 2.27 -8.35 20.73
C ARG A 57 1.10 -8.52 19.77
N VAL A 58 1.11 -7.80 18.63
CA VAL A 58 0.10 -7.99 17.58
C VAL A 58 0.21 -9.39 16.99
N LYS A 59 1.40 -9.88 16.65
CA LYS A 59 1.62 -11.24 16.14
C LYS A 59 1.11 -12.30 17.13
N HIS A 60 1.41 -12.13 18.41
CA HIS A 60 0.92 -13.01 19.47
C HIS A 60 -0.62 -13.08 19.53
N TRP A 61 -1.31 -11.94 19.44
CA TRP A 61 -2.77 -11.92 19.49
C TRP A 61 -3.42 -12.42 18.20
N LEU A 62 -2.80 -12.19 17.05
CA LEU A 62 -3.26 -12.76 15.79
C LEU A 62 -3.15 -14.28 15.78
N SER A 63 -2.07 -14.87 16.32
CA SER A 63 -1.91 -16.32 16.48
C SER A 63 -2.93 -16.91 17.44
N ASN A 64 -3.36 -16.15 18.45
CA ASN A 64 -4.44 -16.52 19.37
C ASN A 64 -5.85 -16.29 18.81
N GLY A 65 -5.98 -15.94 17.52
CA GLY A 65 -7.24 -15.80 16.83
C GLY A 65 -7.98 -14.46 17.06
N ALA A 66 -7.30 -13.42 17.49
CA ALA A 66 -7.89 -12.09 17.58
C ALA A 66 -8.08 -11.47 16.18
N LEU A 67 -9.31 -11.11 15.84
CA LEU A 67 -9.65 -10.56 14.53
C LEU A 67 -9.51 -9.03 14.52
N PRO A 68 -8.70 -8.45 13.62
CA PRO A 68 -8.60 -7.00 13.49
C PRO A 68 -9.86 -6.41 12.84
N THR A 69 -10.28 -5.24 13.29
CA THR A 69 -11.32 -4.46 12.61
C THR A 69 -10.74 -3.85 11.33
N ASP A 70 -11.60 -3.51 10.35
CA ASP A 70 -11.23 -2.95 9.04
C ASP A 70 -10.17 -1.83 9.11
N ARG A 71 -10.31 -0.93 10.07
CA ARG A 71 -9.37 0.19 10.23
C ARG A 71 -8.01 -0.27 10.74
N VAL A 72 -8.01 -1.16 11.72
CA VAL A 72 -6.78 -1.74 12.26
C VAL A 72 -6.11 -2.65 11.23
N ALA A 73 -6.88 -3.44 10.48
CA ALA A 73 -6.36 -4.27 9.40
C ALA A 73 -5.58 -3.47 8.34
N ARG A 74 -5.97 -2.20 8.08
CA ARG A 74 -5.18 -1.31 7.21
C ARG A 74 -3.84 -0.98 7.81
N PHE A 75 -3.82 -0.58 9.08
CA PHE A 75 -2.57 -0.25 9.77
C PHE A 75 -1.62 -1.45 9.85
N LEU A 76 -2.17 -2.64 10.07
CA LEU A 76 -1.39 -3.88 10.10
C LEU A 76 -0.90 -4.30 8.71
N ALA A 77 -1.66 -4.00 7.65
CA ALA A 77 -1.23 -4.22 6.28
C ALA A 77 -0.11 -3.24 5.87
N ASP A 78 -0.23 -1.97 6.26
CA ASP A 78 0.80 -0.96 6.03
C ASP A 78 2.11 -1.31 6.77
N ALA A 79 2.01 -1.98 7.93
CA ALA A 79 3.14 -2.54 8.68
C ALA A 79 3.59 -3.94 8.19
N GLY A 80 2.96 -4.52 7.17
CA GLY A 80 3.32 -5.84 6.62
C GLY A 80 2.94 -7.05 7.48
N LEU A 81 2.14 -6.87 8.53
CA LEU A 81 1.77 -7.93 9.49
C LEU A 81 0.58 -8.78 9.04
N VAL A 82 -0.28 -8.25 8.18
CA VAL A 82 -1.50 -8.92 7.70
C VAL A 82 -1.70 -8.62 6.22
N THR A 83 -1.96 -9.66 5.44
CA THR A 83 -2.36 -9.49 4.03
C THR A 83 -3.82 -9.08 3.98
N ARG A 84 -4.11 -8.00 3.26
CA ARG A 84 -5.46 -7.50 3.09
C ARG A 84 -5.90 -7.62 1.64
N GLU A 85 -7.07 -8.19 1.43
CA GLU A 85 -7.68 -8.20 0.10
C GLU A 85 -8.05 -6.77 -0.33
N ALA A 86 -7.81 -6.48 -1.61
CA ALA A 86 -8.21 -5.21 -2.19
C ALA A 86 -9.74 -5.09 -2.17
N ARG A 87 -10.24 -3.89 -1.88
CA ARG A 87 -11.69 -3.64 -1.94
C ARG A 87 -12.19 -3.80 -3.37
N SER A 88 -13.12 -4.72 -3.58
CA SER A 88 -13.83 -4.84 -4.84
C SER A 88 -15.00 -3.82 -4.84
N ASN A 89 -14.88 -2.79 -5.68
CA ASN A 89 -15.94 -1.81 -5.94
C ASN A 89 -16.27 -1.81 -7.44
N PRO A 90 -17.05 -2.80 -7.94
CA PRO A 90 -17.24 -2.99 -9.38
C PRO A 90 -17.89 -1.79 -10.09
N THR A 91 -18.74 -1.03 -9.39
CA THR A 91 -19.45 0.11 -9.98
C THR A 91 -18.76 1.46 -9.77
N LYS A 92 -18.20 1.71 -8.58
CA LYS A 92 -17.58 3.02 -8.23
C LYS A 92 -16.10 3.10 -8.58
N ALA A 93 -15.42 1.97 -8.71
CA ALA A 93 -14.01 1.91 -9.06
C ALA A 93 -13.76 1.97 -10.57
N VAL A 94 -14.79 1.74 -11.40
CA VAL A 94 -14.67 1.86 -12.85
C VAL A 94 -14.59 3.33 -13.23
N PRO A 95 -13.48 3.79 -13.83
CA PRO A 95 -13.38 5.16 -14.30
C PRO A 95 -14.42 5.43 -15.39
N GLY A 96 -14.99 6.63 -15.42
CA GLY A 96 -15.94 7.03 -16.44
C GLY A 96 -15.32 6.98 -17.85
N LYS A 97 -16.14 6.91 -18.92
CA LYS A 97 -15.70 6.77 -20.32
C LYS A 97 -14.55 7.70 -20.70
N LYS A 98 -14.66 8.98 -20.35
CA LYS A 98 -13.64 10.00 -20.65
C LYS A 98 -12.30 9.76 -19.92
N ALA A 99 -12.33 9.12 -18.75
CA ALA A 99 -11.12 8.74 -18.03
C ALA A 99 -10.49 7.47 -18.61
N GLN A 100 -11.31 6.52 -19.06
CA GLN A 100 -10.85 5.32 -19.77
C GLN A 100 -10.16 5.68 -21.08
N GLU A 101 -10.73 6.60 -21.86
CA GLU A 101 -10.13 7.10 -23.10
C GLU A 101 -8.76 7.77 -22.83
N ARG A 102 -8.66 8.58 -21.77
CA ARG A 102 -7.37 9.17 -21.39
C ARG A 102 -6.31 8.14 -20.98
N ILE A 103 -6.72 7.12 -20.24
CA ILE A 103 -5.83 6.04 -19.81
C ILE A 103 -5.39 5.22 -21.04
N ALA A 104 -6.32 4.93 -21.95
CA ALA A 104 -6.02 4.23 -23.18
C ALA A 104 -5.06 5.03 -24.08
N ALA A 105 -5.32 6.33 -24.27
CA ALA A 105 -4.45 7.23 -25.02
C ALA A 105 -3.06 7.35 -24.39
N ALA A 106 -2.99 7.44 -23.05
CA ALA A 106 -1.71 7.50 -22.35
C ALA A 106 -0.90 6.20 -22.54
N LYS A 107 -1.54 5.03 -22.45
CA LYS A 107 -0.89 3.75 -22.72
C LYS A 107 -0.37 3.63 -24.16
N GLN A 108 -1.17 4.04 -25.13
CA GLN A 108 -0.75 4.04 -26.54
C GLN A 108 0.43 4.99 -26.78
N ALA A 109 0.44 6.16 -26.14
CA ALA A 109 1.54 7.09 -26.22
C ALA A 109 2.82 6.54 -25.58
N GLU A 110 2.69 5.84 -24.47
CA GLU A 110 3.82 5.19 -23.77
C GLU A 110 4.37 4.01 -24.58
N GLU A 111 3.52 3.16 -25.17
CA GLU A 111 3.92 2.08 -26.08
C GLU A 111 4.61 2.62 -27.34
N ALA A 112 4.07 3.69 -27.92
CA ALA A 112 4.68 4.33 -29.09
C ALA A 112 6.03 4.98 -28.76
N ALA A 113 6.18 5.56 -27.56
CA ALA A 113 7.44 6.11 -27.09
C ALA A 113 8.47 5.00 -26.81
N ALA A 114 8.04 3.90 -26.20
CA ALA A 114 8.88 2.74 -25.95
C ALA A 114 9.33 2.07 -27.26
N ALA A 115 8.44 1.92 -28.24
CA ALA A 115 8.77 1.40 -29.55
C ALA A 115 9.79 2.28 -30.28
N LYS A 116 9.62 3.60 -30.26
CA LYS A 116 10.60 4.55 -30.85
C LYS A 116 11.94 4.53 -30.13
N ALA A 117 11.94 4.38 -28.81
CA ALA A 117 13.17 4.26 -28.04
C ALA A 117 13.92 2.94 -28.34
N ALA A 118 13.19 1.84 -28.53
CA ALA A 118 13.75 0.55 -28.93
C ALA A 118 14.31 0.59 -30.35
N GLU A 119 13.61 1.25 -31.29
CA GLU A 119 14.07 1.43 -32.67
C GLU A 119 15.32 2.34 -32.75
N ALA A 120 15.34 3.41 -31.94
CA ALA A 120 16.52 4.28 -31.84
C ALA A 120 17.73 3.57 -31.22
N ALA A 121 17.51 2.69 -30.23
CA ALA A 121 18.56 1.87 -29.65
C ALA A 121 19.10 0.82 -30.62
N ALA A 122 18.22 0.17 -31.39
CA ALA A 122 18.61 -0.77 -32.44
C ALA A 122 19.35 -0.09 -33.61
N ALA A 123 18.98 1.15 -33.95
CA ALA A 123 19.68 1.93 -34.97
C ALA A 123 21.05 2.45 -34.52
N ALA A 124 21.25 2.60 -33.19
CA ALA A 124 22.54 3.00 -32.60
C ALA A 124 23.54 1.83 -32.48
N GLU A 125 23.08 0.58 -32.56
CA GLU A 125 23.90 -0.63 -32.40
C GLU A 125 24.39 -1.23 -33.71
N ALA A 126 24.01 -0.67 -34.88
CA ALA A 126 24.53 -1.00 -36.18
C ALA A 126 25.15 0.25 -36.79
N PRO A 127 26.43 0.55 -36.69
CA PRO A 127 27.43 0.09 -37.60
C PRO A 127 28.87 0.12 -37.10
N ALA A 128 29.62 -0.90 -37.24
CA ALA A 128 31.05 -0.84 -37.50
C ALA A 128 31.61 -2.22 -37.90
N GLU A 129 31.15 -2.68 -39.06
CA GLU A 129 31.91 -3.76 -39.69
C GLU A 129 32.02 -3.42 -41.19
N ALA A 130 33.23 -3.03 -41.51
CA ALA A 130 33.94 -3.13 -42.79
C ALA A 130 34.50 -1.77 -43.30
N PRO A 131 35.63 -1.73 -43.98
CA PRO A 131 36.60 -2.76 -44.31
C PRO A 131 38.07 -2.33 -44.07
N ALA A 132 38.87 -3.26 -43.65
CA ALA A 132 40.30 -3.12 -43.72
C ALA A 132 40.89 -4.37 -44.46
N GLU A 133 40.73 -4.39 -45.77
CA GLU A 133 41.54 -5.28 -46.60
C GLU A 133 41.67 -4.67 -48.00
N ALA A 134 42.79 -4.04 -48.23
CA ALA A 134 43.45 -3.88 -49.53
C ALA A 134 44.61 -2.84 -49.43
N ALA A 135 45.80 -3.30 -49.10
CA ALA A 135 47.04 -2.76 -49.67
C ALA A 135 48.24 -3.42 -49.01
N ALA A 136 48.60 -4.59 -49.51
CA ALA A 136 49.97 -5.09 -49.42
C ALA A 136 50.23 -5.84 -50.71
N GLU A 137 50.78 -5.13 -51.68
CA GLU A 137 51.69 -5.65 -52.72
C GLU A 137 52.21 -4.47 -53.53
N GLU A 138 53.40 -4.07 -53.24
CA GLU A 138 54.60 -3.86 -54.04
C GLU A 138 55.76 -3.35 -53.17
#